data_82c81ea9deae1ef1e154f77f7053f7dd
#
_entry.id   82c81ea9deae1ef1e154f77f7053f7dd
#
_cell.length_a   1.000
_cell.length_b   1.000
_cell.length_c   1.000
_cell.angle_alpha   90.00
_cell.angle_beta   90.00
_cell.angle_gamma   90.00
#
_symmetry.space_group_name_H-M   'P 1'
#
loop_
_entity.id
_entity.type
_entity.pdbx_description
1 polymer ?
#
loop_
_entity_poly.entity_id
_entity_poly.type
_entity_poly.pdbx_seq_one_letter_code
_entity_poly.pdbx_strand_id
1 'polypeptide(L)'
;MSQWKNADIALRYIGFPSDLTVQKRTSEYDHAAIIVGAEPERTTFEKRLIACFRELEGKNIILAGSKERSSEKIFDNLELIGMASRAEVEQVISQSDTLVLRGGYSTIMDLTKLQRTALLVPTPGQTEQLYLAKLLKRHHYFDRVSQV
;
A
#
# COMPACT_ATOMS: atom_id res chain seq x y z
N MET A 1 9.76 7.44 16.59
CA MET A 1 8.94 8.06 17.65
C MET A 1 9.58 9.39 18.02
N SER A 2 8.90 10.51 17.77
CA SER A 2 9.36 11.80 18.26
C SER A 2 9.10 11.86 19.77
N GLN A 3 10.18 11.90 20.55
CA GLN A 3 10.07 12.16 21.98
C GLN A 3 9.97 13.67 22.18
N TRP A 4 8.78 14.16 22.46
CA TRP A 4 8.59 15.52 22.94
C TRP A 4 9.06 15.59 24.41
N LYS A 5 10.28 16.06 24.58
CA LYS A 5 10.79 16.41 25.90
C LYS A 5 10.41 17.87 26.15
N ASN A 6 9.72 18.16 27.25
CA ASN A 6 9.36 19.47 27.78
C ASN A 6 8.01 20.10 27.37
N ALA A 7 6.93 19.33 27.41
CA ALA A 7 5.61 19.97 27.47
C ALA A 7 4.83 19.36 28.64
N ASP A 8 4.16 20.19 29.45
CA ASP A 8 3.14 19.75 30.42
C ASP A 8 1.88 19.22 29.73
N ILE A 9 2.08 18.42 28.67
CA ILE A 9 1.03 17.81 27.86
C ILE A 9 1.03 16.32 28.16
N ALA A 10 -0.09 15.82 28.66
CA ALA A 10 -0.28 14.38 28.85
C ALA A 10 -0.33 13.68 27.48
N LEU A 11 0.71 12.91 27.14
CA LEU A 11 0.75 12.10 25.93
C LEU A 11 0.09 10.74 26.22
N ARG A 12 -0.94 10.42 25.42
CA ARG A 12 -1.59 9.11 25.44
C ARG A 12 -1.41 8.42 24.09
N TYR A 13 -0.77 7.28 24.09
CA TYR A 13 -0.67 6.44 22.92
C TYR A 13 -1.96 5.64 22.74
N ILE A 14 -2.63 5.80 21.60
CA ILE A 14 -3.91 5.15 21.27
C ILE A 14 -3.78 3.88 20.43
N GLY A 15 -2.57 3.42 20.15
CA GLY A 15 -2.32 2.25 19.31
C GLY A 15 -2.36 2.56 17.80
N PHE A 16 -2.88 1.62 17.02
CA PHE A 16 -2.99 1.75 15.56
C PHE A 16 -4.42 2.17 15.18
N PRO A 17 -4.68 3.46 14.89
CA PRO A 17 -5.99 3.91 14.43
C PRO A 17 -6.21 3.44 12.99
N SER A 18 -6.96 2.38 12.82
CA SER A 18 -7.45 1.88 11.53
C SER A 18 -8.90 1.44 11.69
N ASP A 19 -9.74 1.78 10.73
CA ASP A 19 -11.15 1.42 10.68
C ASP A 19 -11.40 0.11 9.92
N LEU A 20 -10.34 -0.51 9.36
CA LEU A 20 -10.45 -1.76 8.63
C LEU A 20 -10.77 -2.95 9.54
N THR A 21 -11.53 -3.89 9.00
CA THR A 21 -11.94 -5.12 9.70
C THR A 21 -11.15 -6.30 9.17
N VAL A 22 -10.66 -7.16 10.06
CA VAL A 22 -9.97 -8.39 9.66
C VAL A 22 -10.97 -9.33 8.98
N GLN A 23 -10.79 -9.58 7.69
CA GLN A 23 -11.61 -10.50 6.90
C GLN A 23 -10.92 -11.86 6.76
N LYS A 24 -11.71 -12.89 6.39
CA LYS A 24 -11.14 -14.19 6.05
C LYS A 24 -10.25 -14.04 4.81
N ARG A 25 -9.02 -14.48 4.93
CA ARG A 25 -8.07 -14.48 3.81
C ARG A 25 -8.54 -15.47 2.74
N THR A 26 -8.62 -14.98 1.52
CA THR A 26 -8.80 -15.79 0.31
C THR A 26 -7.76 -15.36 -0.71
N SER A 27 -7.40 -16.20 -1.65
CA SER A 27 -6.45 -15.89 -2.72
C SER A 27 -7.25 -15.75 -4.02
N GLU A 28 -7.68 -14.52 -4.31
CA GLU A 28 -8.34 -14.17 -5.56
C GLU A 28 -7.35 -13.53 -6.54
N TYR A 29 -6.38 -12.78 -6.00
CA TYR A 29 -5.34 -12.12 -6.77
C TYR A 29 -3.96 -12.61 -6.32
N ASP A 30 -3.11 -12.93 -7.30
CA ASP A 30 -1.71 -13.28 -7.01
C ASP A 30 -0.93 -12.03 -6.58
N HIS A 31 -1.15 -10.92 -7.28
CA HIS A 31 -0.50 -9.64 -6.95
C HIS A 31 -1.51 -8.49 -6.98
N ALA A 32 -1.42 -7.64 -5.98
CA ALA A 32 -2.19 -6.40 -5.93
C ALA A 32 -1.30 -5.21 -5.62
N ALA A 33 -1.55 -4.08 -6.28
CA ALA A 33 -0.94 -2.81 -5.94
C ALA A 33 -2.00 -1.79 -5.56
N ILE A 34 -1.72 -1.00 -4.51
CA ILE A 34 -2.59 0.11 -4.10
C ILE A 34 -1.78 1.39 -4.17
N ILE A 35 -2.20 2.29 -5.05
CA ILE A 35 -1.52 3.54 -5.31
C ILE A 35 -2.18 4.65 -4.52
N VAL A 36 -1.38 5.33 -3.71
CA VAL A 36 -1.76 6.53 -2.96
C VAL A 36 -0.68 7.59 -3.11
N GLY A 37 -1.05 8.84 -2.95
CA GLY A 37 -0.12 9.96 -3.00
C GLY A 37 -0.50 11.03 -4.01
N ALA A 38 0.30 12.09 -4.04
CA ALA A 38 0.11 13.25 -4.91
C ALA A 38 0.74 13.04 -6.29
N GLU A 39 0.28 13.84 -7.25
CA GLU A 39 0.91 13.96 -8.56
C GLU A 39 2.23 14.77 -8.47
N PRO A 40 3.20 14.51 -9.37
CA PRO A 40 3.19 13.53 -10.48
C PRO A 40 3.65 12.11 -10.07
N GLU A 41 4.04 11.93 -8.81
CA GLU A 41 4.62 10.68 -8.31
C GLU A 41 3.64 9.50 -8.37
N ARG A 42 2.35 9.78 -8.21
CA ARG A 42 1.29 8.77 -8.32
C ARG A 42 1.22 8.20 -9.74
N THR A 43 1.10 9.05 -10.74
CA THR A 43 1.05 8.64 -12.16
C THR A 43 2.35 7.94 -12.60
N THR A 44 3.49 8.41 -12.15
CA THR A 44 4.79 7.77 -12.44
C THR A 44 4.84 6.35 -11.86
N PHE A 45 4.35 6.17 -10.65
CA PHE A 45 4.31 4.86 -10.00
C PHE A 45 3.32 3.91 -10.68
N GLU A 46 2.13 4.40 -11.06
CA GLU A 46 1.13 3.65 -11.83
C GLU A 46 1.71 3.07 -13.11
N LYS A 47 2.36 3.90 -13.93
CA LYS A 47 2.97 3.45 -15.18
C LYS A 47 4.00 2.34 -14.98
N ARG A 48 4.82 2.46 -13.94
CA ARG A 48 5.81 1.42 -13.60
C ARG A 48 5.17 0.13 -13.13
N LEU A 49 4.13 0.21 -12.30
CA LEU A 49 3.39 -0.95 -11.83
C LEU A 49 2.69 -1.67 -12.99
N ILE A 50 2.05 -0.95 -13.90
CA ILE A 50 1.44 -1.53 -15.09
C ILE A 50 2.48 -2.29 -15.93
N ALA A 51 3.65 -1.69 -16.17
CA ALA A 51 4.73 -2.32 -16.92
C ALA A 51 5.25 -3.60 -16.24
N CYS A 52 5.41 -3.57 -14.90
CA CYS A 52 5.84 -4.74 -14.14
C CYS A 52 4.76 -5.83 -14.09
N PHE A 53 3.51 -5.46 -13.78
CA PHE A 53 2.42 -6.42 -13.57
C PHE A 53 1.97 -7.09 -14.85
N ARG A 54 2.15 -6.43 -16.00
CA ARG A 54 1.95 -7.04 -17.31
C ARG A 54 2.75 -8.32 -17.51
N GLU A 55 3.99 -8.35 -17.01
CA GLU A 55 4.92 -9.46 -17.18
C GLU A 55 4.77 -10.54 -16.08
N LEU A 56 3.95 -10.29 -15.04
CA LEU A 56 3.68 -11.27 -14.00
C LEU A 56 2.61 -12.28 -14.44
N GLU A 57 2.79 -13.52 -14.06
CA GLU A 57 1.76 -14.54 -14.21
C GLU A 57 0.62 -14.35 -13.20
N GLY A 58 -0.49 -15.07 -13.42
CA GLY A 58 -1.64 -15.09 -12.52
C GLY A 58 -2.59 -13.90 -12.69
N LYS A 59 -3.48 -13.70 -11.73
CA LYS A 59 -4.50 -12.64 -11.72
C LYS A 59 -4.02 -11.46 -10.92
N ASN A 60 -3.87 -10.33 -11.56
CA ASN A 60 -3.27 -9.14 -10.97
C ASN A 60 -4.25 -7.97 -10.95
N ILE A 61 -4.15 -7.10 -9.92
CA ILE A 61 -5.02 -5.92 -9.77
C ILE A 61 -4.23 -4.70 -9.32
N ILE A 62 -4.57 -3.54 -9.88
CA ILE A 62 -4.05 -2.23 -9.47
C ILE A 62 -5.20 -1.32 -9.08
N LEU A 63 -5.20 -0.82 -7.85
CA LEU A 63 -6.07 0.26 -7.40
C LEU A 63 -5.35 1.59 -7.61
N ALA A 64 -5.74 2.35 -8.63
CA ALA A 64 -5.03 3.56 -9.07
C ALA A 64 -5.22 4.77 -8.15
N GLY A 65 -6.27 4.79 -7.33
CA GLY A 65 -6.56 5.88 -6.40
C GLY A 65 -6.87 7.22 -7.10
N SER A 66 -7.46 7.19 -8.31
CA SER A 66 -7.78 8.35 -9.11
C SER A 66 -9.20 8.32 -9.66
N LYS A 67 -9.95 9.42 -9.48
CA LYS A 67 -11.28 9.60 -10.07
C LYS A 67 -11.24 9.82 -11.58
N GLU A 68 -10.11 10.27 -12.10
CA GLU A 68 -9.90 10.53 -13.52
C GLU A 68 -9.58 9.27 -14.30
N ARG A 69 -9.23 8.20 -13.59
CA ARG A 69 -8.89 6.91 -14.17
C ARG A 69 -10.11 6.01 -14.25
N SER A 70 -10.39 5.47 -15.43
CA SER A 70 -11.45 4.47 -15.61
C SER A 70 -11.06 3.13 -14.98
N SER A 71 -12.07 2.37 -14.55
CA SER A 71 -11.86 0.98 -14.17
C SER A 71 -11.96 0.11 -15.43
N GLU A 72 -10.92 -0.66 -15.72
CA GLU A 72 -10.82 -1.44 -16.95
C GLU A 72 -9.90 -2.66 -16.80
N LYS A 73 -10.13 -3.67 -17.61
CA LYS A 73 -9.18 -4.76 -17.80
C LYS A 73 -8.12 -4.30 -18.81
N ILE A 74 -6.89 -4.04 -18.35
CA ILE A 74 -5.82 -3.50 -19.21
C ILE A 74 -5.17 -4.61 -20.02
N PHE A 75 -4.94 -5.78 -19.40
CA PHE A 75 -4.39 -6.99 -20.01
C PHE A 75 -5.18 -8.19 -19.52
N ASP A 76 -4.99 -9.37 -20.15
CA ASP A 76 -5.69 -10.59 -19.75
C ASP A 76 -5.43 -10.98 -18.30
N ASN A 77 -4.25 -10.65 -17.78
CA ASN A 77 -3.80 -10.92 -16.43
C ASN A 77 -3.90 -9.73 -15.49
N LEU A 78 -4.33 -8.52 -15.96
CA LEU A 78 -4.27 -7.29 -15.17
C LEU A 78 -5.54 -6.45 -15.27
N GLU A 79 -6.18 -6.26 -14.13
CA GLU A 79 -7.30 -5.35 -13.91
C GLU A 79 -6.84 -4.07 -13.22
N LEU A 80 -7.37 -2.92 -13.65
CA LEU A 80 -7.17 -1.63 -13.01
C LEU A 80 -8.50 -1.06 -12.54
N ILE A 81 -8.55 -0.64 -11.28
CA ILE A 81 -9.69 0.09 -10.71
C ILE A 81 -9.23 1.53 -10.45
N GLY A 82 -9.93 2.50 -11.08
CA GLY A 82 -9.58 3.92 -10.98
C GLY A 82 -9.71 4.44 -9.55
N MET A 83 -10.93 4.48 -9.03
CA MET A 83 -11.21 4.88 -7.65
C MET A 83 -11.95 3.76 -6.93
N ALA A 84 -11.26 3.10 -6.04
CA ALA A 84 -11.83 2.09 -5.18
C ALA A 84 -12.42 2.71 -3.91
N SER A 85 -13.55 2.19 -3.46
CA SER A 85 -14.11 2.47 -2.15
C SER A 85 -13.23 1.86 -1.04
N ARG A 86 -13.42 2.29 0.19
CA ARG A 86 -12.70 1.75 1.35
C ARG A 86 -12.94 0.22 1.50
N ALA A 87 -14.15 -0.23 1.26
CA ALA A 87 -14.50 -1.66 1.31
C ALA A 87 -13.80 -2.47 0.21
N GLU A 88 -13.70 -1.95 -1.01
CA GLU A 88 -12.96 -2.60 -2.09
C GLU A 88 -11.45 -2.67 -1.79
N VAL A 89 -10.87 -1.60 -1.23
CA VAL A 89 -9.47 -1.61 -0.78
C VAL A 89 -9.24 -2.70 0.26
N GLU A 90 -10.11 -2.80 1.27
CA GLU A 90 -10.06 -3.82 2.32
C GLU A 90 -10.17 -5.23 1.73
N GLN A 91 -11.11 -5.42 0.81
CA GLN A 91 -11.31 -6.68 0.11
C GLN A 91 -10.05 -7.08 -0.68
N VAL A 92 -9.51 -6.19 -1.52
CA VAL A 92 -8.29 -6.46 -2.30
C VAL A 92 -7.10 -6.79 -1.39
N ILE A 93 -6.92 -6.07 -0.29
CA ILE A 93 -5.86 -6.38 0.68
C ILE A 93 -6.03 -7.79 1.25
N SER A 94 -7.26 -8.17 1.59
CA SER A 94 -7.56 -9.47 2.19
C SER A 94 -7.45 -10.63 1.20
N GLN A 95 -7.75 -10.38 -0.07
CA GLN A 95 -7.84 -11.39 -1.13
C GLN A 95 -6.59 -11.52 -2.01
N SER A 96 -5.52 -10.81 -1.70
CA SER A 96 -4.30 -10.84 -2.51
C SER A 96 -3.18 -11.59 -1.80
N ASP A 97 -2.38 -12.34 -2.53
CA ASP A 97 -1.23 -13.04 -1.95
C ASP A 97 -0.07 -12.07 -1.72
N THR A 98 0.32 -11.32 -2.73
CA THR A 98 1.37 -10.32 -2.66
C THR A 98 0.80 -8.91 -2.79
N LEU A 99 1.19 -8.03 -1.88
CA LEU A 99 0.78 -6.62 -1.87
C LEU A 99 1.97 -5.70 -2.17
N VAL A 100 1.76 -4.72 -3.05
CA VAL A 100 2.74 -3.67 -3.37
C VAL A 100 2.12 -2.31 -3.06
N LEU A 101 2.74 -1.54 -2.15
CA LEU A 101 2.15 -0.30 -1.64
C LEU A 101 3.22 0.78 -1.40
N ARG A 102 2.76 2.03 -1.33
CA ARG A 102 3.57 3.12 -0.76
C ARG A 102 3.68 2.95 0.75
N GLY A 103 4.86 3.22 1.31
CA GLY A 103 5.17 3.06 2.73
C GLY A 103 4.68 4.21 3.62
N GLY A 104 3.48 4.76 3.40
CA GLY A 104 2.89 5.77 4.25
C GLY A 104 2.45 5.22 5.61
N TYR A 105 2.44 6.08 6.66
CA TYR A 105 2.14 5.67 8.04
C TYR A 105 0.76 5.03 8.18
N SER A 106 -0.28 5.62 7.59
CA SER A 106 -1.64 5.09 7.59
C SER A 106 -1.74 3.70 6.92
N THR A 107 -1.06 3.53 5.80
CA THR A 107 -0.98 2.24 5.09
C THR A 107 -0.36 1.14 5.98
N ILE A 108 0.71 1.48 6.68
CA ILE A 108 1.38 0.54 7.60
C ILE A 108 0.45 0.17 8.77
N MET A 109 -0.30 1.14 9.30
CA MET A 109 -1.30 0.88 10.35
C MET A 109 -2.40 -0.06 9.87
N ASP A 110 -2.93 0.18 8.66
CA ASP A 110 -3.94 -0.67 8.03
C ASP A 110 -3.44 -2.10 7.85
N LEU A 111 -2.24 -2.27 7.29
CA LEU A 111 -1.62 -3.59 7.12
C LEU A 111 -1.39 -4.31 8.45
N THR A 112 -0.94 -3.57 9.46
CA THR A 112 -0.73 -4.13 10.81
C THR A 112 -2.06 -4.59 11.41
N LYS A 113 -3.13 -3.80 11.28
CA LYS A 113 -4.47 -4.16 11.73
C LYS A 113 -4.98 -5.41 11.03
N LEU A 114 -4.78 -5.50 9.72
CA LEU A 114 -5.20 -6.63 8.90
C LEU A 114 -4.26 -7.85 8.99
N GLN A 115 -3.19 -7.75 9.77
CA GLN A 115 -2.15 -8.78 9.88
C GLN A 115 -1.57 -9.18 8.52
N ARG A 116 -1.34 -8.19 7.66
CA ARG A 116 -0.80 -8.36 6.31
C ARG A 116 0.60 -7.76 6.19
N THR A 117 1.41 -8.41 5.38
CA THR A 117 2.71 -7.90 4.93
C THR A 117 2.62 -7.36 3.52
N ALA A 118 3.55 -6.53 3.13
CA ALA A 118 3.59 -5.94 1.79
C ALA A 118 5.01 -5.59 1.36
N LEU A 119 5.20 -5.48 0.06
CA LEU A 119 6.37 -4.86 -0.54
C LEU A 119 6.18 -3.34 -0.53
N LEU A 120 6.97 -2.65 0.28
CA LEU A 120 6.88 -1.20 0.42
C LEU A 120 7.80 -0.51 -0.59
N VAL A 121 7.23 0.35 -1.41
CA VAL A 121 7.94 1.19 -2.38
C VAL A 121 7.85 2.65 -1.95
N PRO A 122 8.84 3.21 -1.23
CA PRO A 122 8.81 4.58 -0.76
C PRO A 122 8.71 5.59 -1.91
N THR A 123 7.98 6.67 -1.70
CA THR A 123 7.92 7.78 -2.64
C THR A 123 9.29 8.50 -2.65
N PRO A 124 9.88 8.76 -3.82
CA PRO A 124 11.11 9.55 -3.91
C PRO A 124 10.97 10.89 -3.19
N GLY A 125 12.01 11.28 -2.45
CA GLY A 125 12.02 12.53 -1.68
C GLY A 125 11.26 12.51 -0.35
N GLN A 126 10.47 11.50 -0.05
CA GLN A 126 9.77 11.37 1.23
C GLN A 126 10.62 10.61 2.26
N THR A 127 11.36 11.38 3.07
CA THR A 127 12.29 10.84 4.09
C THR A 127 11.60 9.97 5.13
N GLU A 128 10.35 10.31 5.50
CA GLU A 128 9.55 9.52 6.44
C GLU A 128 9.28 8.10 5.91
N GLN A 129 8.82 7.98 4.66
CA GLN A 129 8.56 6.68 4.05
C GLN A 129 9.84 5.84 3.91
N LEU A 130 10.97 6.50 3.57
CA LEU A 130 12.28 5.84 3.51
C LEU A 130 12.70 5.32 4.89
N TYR A 131 12.51 6.12 5.93
CA TYR A 131 12.82 5.73 7.31
C TYR A 131 11.96 4.56 7.77
N LEU A 132 10.63 4.64 7.59
CA LEU A 132 9.69 3.58 7.97
C LEU A 132 9.98 2.28 7.23
N ALA A 133 10.20 2.34 5.92
CA ALA A 133 10.51 1.15 5.13
C ALA A 133 11.83 0.49 5.55
N LYS A 134 12.87 1.27 5.90
CA LYS A 134 14.14 0.74 6.45
C LYS A 134 13.95 0.11 7.82
N LEU A 135 13.20 0.77 8.70
CA LEU A 135 12.94 0.30 10.05
C LEU A 135 12.17 -1.03 10.03
N LEU A 136 11.09 -1.09 9.25
CA LEU A 136 10.24 -2.26 9.15
C LEU A 136 10.94 -3.44 8.48
N LYS A 137 11.76 -3.21 7.48
CA LYS A 137 12.62 -4.24 6.87
C LYS A 137 13.62 -4.80 7.89
N ARG A 138 14.26 -3.94 8.68
CA ARG A 138 15.22 -4.36 9.72
C ARG A 138 14.59 -5.28 10.76
N HIS A 139 13.31 -5.10 11.05
CA HIS A 139 12.54 -5.93 11.99
C HIS A 139 11.79 -7.08 11.31
N HIS A 140 12.01 -7.33 10.01
CA HIS A 140 11.37 -8.39 9.23
C HIS A 140 9.83 -8.33 9.17
N TYR A 141 9.25 -7.15 9.37
CA TYR A 141 7.80 -6.96 9.25
C TYR A 141 7.34 -6.77 7.81
N PHE A 142 8.18 -6.14 6.97
CA PHE A 142 7.86 -5.84 5.58
C PHE A 142 9.12 -5.91 4.71
N ASP A 143 8.97 -6.20 3.43
CA ASP A 143 10.01 -6.02 2.44
C ASP A 143 9.99 -4.62 1.84
N ARG A 144 11.12 -4.18 1.32
CA ARG A 144 11.30 -2.87 0.70
C ARG A 144 11.96 -3.00 -0.66
N VAL A 145 11.40 -2.30 -1.65
CA VAL A 145 12.02 -2.07 -2.96
C VAL A 145 12.21 -0.58 -3.18
N SER A 146 13.33 -0.18 -3.77
CA SER A 146 13.53 1.20 -4.22
C SER A 146 12.85 1.39 -5.57
N GLN A 147 12.18 2.54 -5.72
CA GLN A 147 11.73 2.98 -7.03
C GLN A 147 12.95 3.53 -7.78
N VAL A 148 13.47 2.75 -8.69
CA VAL A 148 14.57 3.18 -9.57
C VAL A 148 14.01 3.91 -10.80
#